data_a563836273a27f5a83f4792566ee7f96
#
_entry.id   a563836273a27f5a83f4792566ee7f96
#
_cell.length_a   1.000
_cell.length_b   1.000
_cell.length_c   1.000
_cell.angle_alpha   90.00
_cell.angle_beta   90.00
_cell.angle_gamma   90.00
#
_symmetry.space_group_name_H-M   'P 1'
#
loop_
_entity.id
_entity.type
_entity.pdbx_description
1 polymer ?
#
loop_
_entity_poly.entity_id
_entity_poly.type
_entity_poly.pdbx_seq_one_letter_code
_entity_poly.pdbx_strand_id
1 'polypeptide(L)'
;MRVQLTDRFCASARSSGAQTDYFDASVTGLALRVTSGGTRTWTLLHGTPRRRVTLGRYPSLTLAAARARAIEVREGRSAGTQLRH
;
A
#
# COMPACT_ATOMS: atom_id res chain seq x y z
N MET A 1 -6.67 -4.43 -9.62
CA MET A 1 -6.53 -5.88 -9.46
C MET A 1 -6.32 -6.23 -7.99
N ARG A 2 -7.08 -7.20 -7.52
CA ARG A 2 -6.98 -7.63 -6.12
C ARG A 2 -6.31 -8.99 -6.05
N VAL A 3 -5.27 -9.11 -5.24
CA VAL A 3 -4.52 -10.37 -5.10
C VAL A 3 -4.20 -10.58 -3.63
N GLN A 4 -3.93 -11.83 -3.27
CA GLN A 4 -3.42 -12.15 -1.95
C GLN A 4 -1.93 -11.86 -1.96
N LEU A 5 -1.53 -10.73 -1.44
CA LEU A 5 -0.12 -10.34 -1.47
C LEU A 5 0.71 -11.22 -0.54
N THR A 6 1.91 -11.53 -0.99
CA THR A 6 2.90 -12.28 -0.22
C THR A 6 4.24 -11.58 -0.39
N ASP A 7 5.19 -11.89 0.48
CA ASP A 7 6.52 -11.30 0.36
C ASP A 7 7.15 -11.66 -0.99
N ARG A 8 6.95 -12.89 -1.44
CA ARG A 8 7.47 -13.31 -2.73
C ARG A 8 6.86 -12.50 -3.85
N PHE A 9 5.54 -12.29 -3.81
CA PHE A 9 4.85 -11.51 -4.83
C PHE A 9 5.40 -10.09 -4.85
N CYS A 10 5.55 -9.46 -3.67
CA CYS A 10 6.02 -8.09 -3.59
C CYS A 10 7.44 -7.96 -4.14
N ALA A 11 8.29 -8.95 -3.86
CA ALA A 11 9.67 -8.91 -4.33
C ALA A 11 9.77 -9.02 -5.84
N SER A 12 8.81 -9.70 -6.47
CA SER A 12 8.85 -9.91 -7.91
C SER A 12 7.81 -9.08 -8.68
N ALA A 13 7.06 -8.24 -7.99
CA ALA A 13 5.99 -7.47 -8.63
C ALA A 13 6.56 -6.52 -9.67
N ARG A 14 5.89 -6.43 -10.80
CA ARG A 14 6.29 -5.56 -11.90
C ARG A 14 5.06 -4.86 -12.46
N SER A 15 5.29 -3.71 -13.06
CA SER A 15 4.21 -3.06 -13.80
C SER A 15 4.12 -3.68 -15.18
N SER A 16 2.94 -3.56 -15.78
CA SER A 16 2.76 -4.07 -17.15
C SER A 16 2.83 -2.90 -18.12
N GLY A 17 3.93 -2.17 -18.07
CA GLY A 17 4.18 -1.06 -18.96
C GLY A 17 3.95 0.28 -18.30
N ALA A 18 2.80 0.47 -17.73
CA ALA A 18 2.50 1.68 -16.99
C ALA A 18 2.41 1.34 -15.51
N GLN A 19 2.07 2.32 -14.69
CA GLN A 19 1.89 2.08 -13.27
C GLN A 19 0.78 1.06 -13.02
N THR A 20 1.03 0.14 -12.12
CA THR A 20 0.07 -0.91 -11.77
C THR A 20 -0.13 -0.95 -10.26
N ASP A 21 -1.38 -1.01 -9.83
CA ASP A 21 -1.72 -1.13 -8.41
C ASP A 21 -2.23 -2.54 -8.13
N TYR A 22 -1.58 -3.23 -7.18
CA TYR A 22 -1.99 -4.56 -6.75
C TYR A 22 -2.65 -4.44 -5.39
N PHE A 23 -3.96 -4.57 -5.34
CA PHE A 23 -4.71 -4.41 -4.10
C PHE A 23 -4.67 -5.69 -3.28
N ASP A 24 -4.41 -5.54 -1.97
CA ASP A 24 -4.32 -6.68 -1.07
C ASP A 24 -5.72 -7.23 -0.79
N ALA A 25 -5.86 -8.55 -0.90
CA ALA A 25 -7.13 -9.19 -0.60
C ALA A 25 -7.42 -9.21 0.89
N SER A 26 -6.39 -9.13 1.73
CA SER A 26 -6.56 -9.19 3.19
C SER A 26 -6.94 -7.87 3.81
N VAL A 27 -6.37 -6.76 3.32
CA VAL A 27 -6.62 -5.44 3.90
C VAL A 27 -7.22 -4.55 2.81
N THR A 28 -8.49 -4.25 2.95
CA THR A 28 -9.20 -3.45 1.97
C THR A 28 -8.57 -2.09 1.81
N GLY A 29 -8.32 -1.70 0.56
CA GLY A 29 -7.75 -0.39 0.25
C GLY A 29 -6.24 -0.34 0.21
N LEU A 30 -5.57 -1.35 0.78
CA LEU A 30 -4.11 -1.41 0.74
C LEU A 30 -3.65 -1.90 -0.62
N ALA A 31 -2.70 -1.19 -1.20
CA ALA A 31 -2.18 -1.56 -2.52
C ALA A 31 -0.68 -1.40 -2.58
N LEU A 32 -0.04 -2.24 -3.36
CA LEU A 32 1.35 -2.06 -3.74
C LEU A 32 1.36 -1.45 -5.14
N ARG A 33 1.82 -0.22 -5.22
CA ARG A 33 1.91 0.49 -6.50
C ARG A 33 3.27 0.25 -7.11
N VAL A 34 3.29 -0.27 -8.31
CA VAL A 34 4.53 -0.57 -9.01
C VAL A 34 4.59 0.33 -10.25
N THR A 35 5.66 1.13 -10.34
CA THR A 35 5.83 2.02 -11.50
C THR A 35 6.60 1.30 -12.60
N SER A 36 6.60 1.90 -13.78
CA SER A 36 7.34 1.34 -14.90
C SER A 36 8.84 1.27 -14.62
N GLY A 37 9.35 2.13 -13.73
CA GLY A 37 10.74 2.11 -13.34
C GLY A 37 11.07 1.10 -12.25
N GLY A 38 10.08 0.37 -11.76
CA GLY A 38 10.32 -0.66 -10.76
C GLY A 38 10.16 -0.20 -9.33
N THR A 39 9.79 1.05 -9.09
CA THR A 39 9.57 1.53 -7.73
C THR A 39 8.29 0.91 -7.18
N ARG A 40 8.35 0.39 -5.96
CA ARG A 40 7.22 -0.23 -5.28
C ARG A 40 6.87 0.59 -4.05
N THR A 41 5.64 1.07 -3.99
CA THR A 41 5.18 1.95 -2.91
C THR A 41 3.87 1.44 -2.34
N TRP A 42 3.79 1.41 -1.00
CA TRP A 42 2.55 1.05 -0.32
C TRP A 42 1.63 2.25 -0.24
N THR A 43 0.39 2.08 -0.68
CA THR A 43 -0.62 3.13 -0.60
C THR A 43 -1.88 2.56 0.01
N LEU A 44 -2.68 3.45 0.59
CA LEU A 44 -3.94 3.07 1.22
C LEU A 44 -5.04 4.03 0.76
N LEU A 45 -6.15 3.46 0.27
CA LEU A 45 -7.34 4.23 -0.02
C LEU A 45 -8.29 4.10 1.15
N HIS A 46 -8.67 5.20 1.77
CA HIS A 46 -9.62 5.14 2.87
C HIS A 46 -10.32 6.50 3.03
N GLY A 47 -11.37 6.47 3.83
CA GLY A 47 -12.09 7.70 4.16
C GLY A 47 -13.25 8.01 3.23
N THR A 48 -13.94 9.12 3.55
CA THR A 48 -15.07 9.60 2.77
C THR A 48 -14.92 11.11 2.64
N PRO A 49 -14.60 11.64 1.46
CA PRO A 49 -14.31 10.89 0.23
C PRO A 49 -13.01 10.11 0.32
N ARG A 50 -12.87 9.15 -0.54
CA ARG A 50 -11.67 8.31 -0.52
C ARG A 50 -10.44 9.12 -0.84
N ARG A 51 -9.40 8.90 -0.08
CA ARG A 51 -8.11 9.54 -0.28
C ARG A 51 -7.02 8.50 -0.30
N ARG A 52 -6.00 8.77 -1.10
CA ARG A 52 -4.84 7.88 -1.19
C ARG A 52 -3.77 8.39 -0.24
N VAL A 53 -3.35 7.53 0.65
CA VAL A 53 -2.30 7.84 1.62
C VAL A 53 -1.09 6.97 1.30
N THR A 54 0.08 7.58 1.18
CA THR A 54 1.32 6.82 0.96
C THR A 54 1.85 6.36 2.31
N LEU A 55 2.06 5.05 2.44
CA LEU A 55 2.54 4.47 3.69
C LEU A 55 4.05 4.34 3.74
N GLY A 56 4.66 4.01 2.61
CA GLY A 56 6.09 3.82 2.54
C GLY A 56 6.46 3.01 1.32
N ARG A 57 7.74 2.72 1.18
CA ARG A 57 8.25 1.96 0.04
C ARG A 57 8.63 0.55 0.44
N TYR A 58 8.35 -0.39 -0.44
CA TYR A 58 8.87 -1.74 -0.32
C TYR A 58 10.30 -1.75 -0.87
N PRO A 59 11.25 -2.45 -0.28
CA PRO A 59 11.13 -3.35 0.88
C PRO A 59 11.37 -2.70 2.24
N SER A 60 11.65 -1.39 2.28
CA SER A 60 11.87 -0.72 3.57
C SER A 60 10.68 -0.92 4.50
N LEU A 61 9.47 -0.80 3.95
CA LEU A 61 8.25 -1.14 4.68
C LEU A 61 7.80 -2.50 4.15
N THR A 62 7.89 -3.52 5.00
CA THR A 62 7.54 -4.88 4.59
C THR A 62 6.04 -5.04 4.46
N LEU A 63 5.61 -6.16 3.85
CA LEU A 63 4.19 -6.44 3.69
C LEU A 63 3.48 -6.49 5.05
N ALA A 64 4.05 -7.19 6.02
CA ALA A 64 3.44 -7.29 7.34
C ALA A 64 3.32 -5.93 8.00
N ALA A 65 4.38 -5.12 7.91
CA ALA A 65 4.36 -3.78 8.49
C ALA A 65 3.40 -2.87 7.75
N ALA A 66 3.29 -3.02 6.42
CA ALA A 66 2.36 -2.22 5.65
C ALA A 66 0.92 -2.54 6.03
N ARG A 67 0.60 -3.82 6.23
CA ARG A 67 -0.73 -4.22 6.66
C ARG A 67 -1.07 -3.65 8.02
N ALA A 68 -0.14 -3.72 8.95
CA ALA A 68 -0.36 -3.17 10.29
C ALA A 68 -0.56 -1.67 10.24
N ARG A 69 0.26 -0.98 9.47
CA ARG A 69 0.15 0.48 9.34
C ARG A 69 -1.16 0.89 8.67
N ALA A 70 -1.59 0.11 7.67
CA ALA A 70 -2.85 0.40 6.99
C ALA A 70 -4.03 0.30 7.95
N ILE A 71 -4.03 -0.71 8.81
CA ILE A 71 -5.07 -0.89 9.79
C ILE A 71 -5.07 0.26 10.78
N GLU A 72 -3.90 0.66 11.26
CA GLU A 72 -3.78 1.79 12.18
C GLU A 72 -4.32 3.08 11.58
N VAL A 73 -4.00 3.34 10.33
CA VAL A 73 -4.48 4.55 9.65
C VAL A 73 -5.99 4.50 9.50
N ARG A 74 -6.53 3.34 9.10
CA ARG A 74 -7.97 3.21 8.91
C ARG A 74 -8.72 3.40 10.22
N GLU A 75 -8.13 3.00 11.33
CA GLU A 75 -8.75 3.15 12.65
C GLU A 75 -8.44 4.49 13.29
N GLY A 76 -7.66 5.33 12.61
CA GLY A 76 -7.34 6.65 13.12
C GLY A 76 -6.29 6.66 14.21
N ARG A 77 -5.62 5.54 14.45
CA ARG A 77 -4.65 5.46 15.54
C ARG A 77 -3.26 5.93 15.15
N SER A 78 -2.95 5.89 13.88
CA SER A 78 -1.62 6.27 13.41
C SER A 78 -1.70 7.51 12.55
N ALA A 79 -2.41 8.50 13.03
CA ALA A 79 -2.59 9.73 12.30
C ALA A 79 -1.31 10.54 12.21
N GLY A 80 -0.34 10.17 12.99
CA GLY A 80 0.89 10.92 13.04
C GLY A 80 1.54 11.12 11.71
N THR A 81 1.03 10.59 10.80
CA THR A 81 1.53 10.92 9.52
C THR A 81 0.71 12.07 8.97
N GLN A 82 0.39 12.43 9.39
CA GLN A 82 -0.11 13.09 8.81
C GLN A 82 -0.53 14.06 9.09
N LEU A 83 -0.53 14.16 9.46
CA LEU A 83 -0.95 14.78 9.54
C LEU A 83 -1.41 15.57 10.00
N ARG A 84 -1.31 15.81 10.17
CA ARG A 84 -1.69 16.44 10.64
C ARG A 84 -2.14 17.21 10.66
N HIS A 85 -2.39 17.59 10.71
CA HIS A 85 -2.78 18.10 10.78
C HIS A 85 -2.74 18.66 10.79
#